data_1e9f949bc85c77108028af8366f173a8
#
_entry.id   1e9f949bc85c77108028af8366f173a8
#
_cell.length_a   1.000
_cell.length_b   1.000
_cell.length_c   1.000
_cell.angle_alpha   90.00
_cell.angle_beta   90.00
_cell.angle_gamma   90.00
#
_symmetry.space_group_name_H-M   'P 1'
#
loop_
_entity.id
_entity.type
_entity.pdbx_description
1 polymer ?
#
loop_
_entity_poly.entity_id
_entity_poly.type
_entity_poly.pdbx_seq_one_letter_code
_entity_poly.pdbx_strand_id
1 'polypeptide(L)'
;MADKKKSIIPTIILSVISIIWIYPIVMILFNSLKVESAITTSGVFQFPTSETWNGIQNFIASVTQMDFLKSFWYSLVISVMSVVLILLCCSMCAWYIVRVNGLLSKVLYYLCVFSMVVPFQMVMFTLAKTADTLKLNNPYTICIVYLGFGAGLAVFMFTGFVKGSPLEIEEAAMIDGCSPLQVFFKILIPILKPTIISTAILELMWVWNDYLLPLSLIHI
;
A
#
# COMPACT_ATOMS: atom_id res chain seq x y z
N MET A 1 -3.41 -5.14 -41.35
CA MET A 1 -3.74 -3.95 -40.51
C MET A 1 -5.23 -3.97 -40.28
N ALA A 2 -5.68 -4.47 -39.15
CA ALA A 2 -7.11 -4.49 -38.81
C ALA A 2 -7.54 -3.09 -38.38
N ASP A 3 -8.45 -2.53 -39.14
CA ASP A 3 -9.06 -1.22 -38.91
C ASP A 3 -9.79 -1.24 -37.54
N LYS A 4 -9.17 -0.62 -36.54
CA LYS A 4 -9.80 -0.42 -35.23
C LYS A 4 -10.92 0.61 -35.40
N LYS A 5 -12.10 0.21 -35.87
CA LYS A 5 -13.33 0.97 -35.64
C LYS A 5 -13.43 1.20 -34.13
N LYS A 6 -13.02 2.39 -33.67
CA LYS A 6 -13.23 2.83 -32.30
C LYS A 6 -14.72 2.69 -32.03
N SER A 7 -15.10 1.69 -31.26
CA SER A 7 -16.50 1.51 -30.90
C SER A 7 -16.91 2.66 -29.99
N ILE A 8 -17.68 3.60 -30.48
CA ILE A 8 -18.15 4.80 -29.76
C ILE A 8 -18.99 4.41 -28.55
N ILE A 9 -19.74 3.31 -28.65
CA ILE A 9 -20.64 2.84 -27.60
C ILE A 9 -19.90 2.52 -26.29
N PRO A 10 -18.84 1.68 -26.23
CA PRO A 10 -18.09 1.46 -25.01
C PRO A 10 -17.44 2.73 -24.46
N THR A 11 -17.00 3.63 -25.34
CA THR A 11 -16.43 4.92 -24.91
C THR A 11 -17.47 5.78 -24.19
N ILE A 12 -18.68 5.88 -24.71
CA ILE A 12 -19.78 6.61 -24.06
C ILE A 12 -20.13 5.98 -22.70
N ILE A 13 -20.29 4.65 -22.65
CA ILE A 13 -20.60 3.92 -21.41
C ILE A 13 -19.53 4.17 -20.36
N LEU A 14 -18.25 4.01 -20.72
CA LEU A 14 -17.14 4.23 -19.80
C LEU A 14 -17.05 5.69 -19.35
N SER A 15 -17.34 6.66 -20.23
CA SER A 15 -17.36 8.06 -19.87
C SER A 15 -18.46 8.37 -18.85
N VAL A 16 -19.66 7.82 -19.03
CA VAL A 16 -20.76 7.99 -18.07
C VAL A 16 -20.41 7.38 -16.72
N ILE A 17 -19.87 6.17 -16.71
CA ILE A 17 -19.40 5.51 -15.47
C ILE A 17 -18.32 6.37 -14.79
N SER A 18 -17.36 6.90 -15.54
CA SER A 18 -16.29 7.75 -14.99
C SER A 18 -16.84 9.03 -14.35
N ILE A 19 -17.85 9.65 -14.94
CA ILE A 19 -18.51 10.84 -14.36
C ILE A 19 -19.18 10.48 -13.03
N ILE A 20 -19.86 9.32 -12.95
CA ILE A 20 -20.47 8.84 -11.71
C ILE A 20 -19.40 8.61 -10.63
N TRP A 21 -18.23 8.10 -11.01
CA TRP A 21 -17.14 7.86 -10.07
C TRP A 21 -16.45 9.15 -9.57
N ILE A 22 -16.46 10.20 -10.39
CA ILE A 22 -15.93 11.51 -10.00
C ILE A 22 -16.88 12.27 -9.07
N TYR A 23 -18.18 11.94 -9.10
CA TYR A 23 -19.23 12.61 -8.33
C TYR A 23 -18.89 12.79 -6.83
N PRO A 24 -18.47 11.78 -6.06
CA PRO A 24 -18.16 11.96 -4.63
C PRO A 24 -17.00 12.94 -4.40
N ILE A 25 -16.01 12.98 -5.29
CA ILE A 25 -14.88 13.91 -5.21
C ILE A 25 -15.35 15.34 -5.38
N VAL A 26 -16.21 15.58 -6.39
CA VAL A 26 -16.80 16.88 -6.64
C VAL A 26 -17.65 17.34 -5.45
N MET A 27 -18.45 16.44 -4.86
CA MET A 27 -19.21 16.73 -3.63
C MET A 27 -18.32 17.19 -2.47
N ILE A 28 -17.22 16.47 -2.22
CA ILE A 28 -16.27 16.82 -1.15
C ILE A 28 -15.69 18.22 -1.42
N LEU A 29 -15.27 18.50 -2.65
CA LEU A 29 -14.69 19.79 -3.02
C LEU A 29 -15.68 20.94 -2.82
N PHE A 30 -16.94 20.81 -3.23
CA PHE A 30 -17.94 21.85 -3.01
C PHE A 30 -18.25 22.06 -1.52
N ASN A 31 -18.38 20.98 -0.77
CA ASN A 31 -18.75 21.09 0.63
C ASN A 31 -17.56 21.53 1.51
N SER A 32 -16.30 21.26 1.14
CA SER A 32 -15.13 21.76 1.85
C SER A 32 -15.01 23.29 1.86
N LEU A 33 -15.70 23.95 0.94
CA LEU A 33 -15.70 25.42 0.82
C LEU A 33 -16.83 26.11 1.59
N LYS A 34 -17.76 25.35 2.22
CA LYS A 34 -18.93 25.88 2.92
C LYS A 34 -18.71 25.90 4.44
N VAL A 35 -19.46 26.77 5.12
CA VAL A 35 -19.64 26.68 6.57
C VAL A 35 -20.38 25.39 6.94
N GLU A 36 -20.12 24.84 8.12
CA GLU A 36 -20.70 23.57 8.58
C GLU A 36 -22.23 23.53 8.55
N SER A 37 -22.88 24.61 8.98
CA SER A 37 -24.34 24.76 8.93
C SER A 37 -24.91 24.68 7.52
N ALA A 38 -24.19 25.18 6.52
CA ALA A 38 -24.63 25.14 5.13
C ALA A 38 -24.43 23.74 4.49
N ILE A 39 -23.50 22.91 4.98
CA ILE A 39 -23.32 21.54 4.48
C ILE A 39 -24.58 20.70 4.74
N THR A 40 -25.20 20.89 5.90
CA THR A 40 -26.41 20.14 6.30
C THR A 40 -27.71 20.70 5.76
N THR A 41 -27.76 22.01 5.51
CA THR A 41 -29.00 22.70 5.12
C THR A 41 -29.12 23.03 3.62
N SER A 42 -27.99 23.12 2.91
CA SER A 42 -27.97 23.40 1.48
C SER A 42 -27.88 22.16 0.60
N GLY A 43 -28.32 22.29 -0.66
CA GLY A 43 -28.14 21.20 -1.63
C GLY A 43 -26.65 20.87 -1.85
N VAL A 44 -26.36 19.61 -2.08
CA VAL A 44 -24.99 19.09 -2.23
C VAL A 44 -24.22 19.78 -3.36
N PHE A 45 -24.92 20.14 -4.45
CA PHE A 45 -24.35 20.83 -5.62
C PHE A 45 -24.55 22.35 -5.59
N GLN A 46 -25.12 22.86 -4.53
CA GLN A 46 -25.29 24.30 -4.43
C GLN A 46 -23.91 24.93 -4.20
N PHE A 47 -23.54 25.87 -5.07
CA PHE A 47 -22.30 26.62 -4.89
C PHE A 47 -22.35 27.43 -3.59
N PRO A 48 -21.21 27.54 -2.87
CA PRO A 48 -21.16 28.44 -1.71
C PRO A 48 -21.44 29.88 -2.15
N THR A 49 -22.32 30.54 -1.41
CA THR A 49 -22.62 31.97 -1.56
C THR A 49 -21.68 32.81 -0.70
N SER A 50 -21.69 34.12 -0.83
CA SER A 50 -20.91 35.03 0.02
C SER A 50 -21.15 34.81 1.54
N GLU A 51 -22.34 34.36 1.93
CA GLU A 51 -22.72 34.09 3.32
C GLU A 51 -22.30 32.70 3.80
N THR A 52 -22.21 31.73 2.87
CA THR A 52 -21.87 30.32 3.20
C THR A 52 -20.43 29.94 2.86
N TRP A 53 -19.68 30.89 2.30
CA TRP A 53 -18.27 30.65 1.96
C TRP A 53 -17.39 30.68 3.19
N ASN A 54 -16.65 29.59 3.43
CA ASN A 54 -15.66 29.47 4.51
C ASN A 54 -14.40 28.68 4.10
N GLY A 55 -14.16 28.55 2.79
CA GLY A 55 -13.16 27.63 2.27
C GLY A 55 -11.76 27.81 2.86
N ILE A 56 -11.23 29.05 2.83
CA ILE A 56 -9.87 29.32 3.34
C ILE A 56 -9.77 29.00 4.84
N GLN A 57 -10.77 29.39 5.63
CA GLN A 57 -10.77 29.14 7.07
C GLN A 57 -10.89 27.66 7.41
N ASN A 58 -11.68 26.88 6.64
CA ASN A 58 -11.76 25.43 6.81
C ASN A 58 -10.40 24.77 6.60
N PHE A 59 -9.65 25.16 5.57
CA PHE A 59 -8.31 24.63 5.33
C PHE A 59 -7.31 25.05 6.42
N ILE A 60 -7.34 26.31 6.86
CA ILE A 60 -6.50 26.79 7.96
C ILE A 60 -6.83 26.01 9.25
N ALA A 61 -8.11 25.85 9.57
CA ALA A 61 -8.55 25.10 10.75
C ALA A 61 -8.11 23.62 10.68
N SER A 62 -8.22 22.99 9.53
CA SER A 62 -7.76 21.61 9.33
C SER A 62 -6.26 21.48 9.55
N VAL A 63 -5.45 22.42 9.08
CA VAL A 63 -4.00 22.38 9.25
C VAL A 63 -3.59 22.66 10.71
N THR A 64 -4.27 23.61 11.37
CA THR A 64 -3.83 24.11 12.70
C THR A 64 -4.48 23.37 13.87
N GLN A 65 -5.77 23.00 13.76
CA GLN A 65 -6.51 22.38 14.87
C GLN A 65 -6.42 20.85 14.86
N MET A 66 -6.22 20.23 13.70
CA MET A 66 -6.14 18.77 13.57
C MET A 66 -4.70 18.25 13.51
N ASP A 67 -3.69 19.07 13.80
CA ASP A 67 -2.28 18.69 13.69
C ASP A 67 -1.94 17.99 12.36
N PHE A 68 -2.57 18.46 11.27
CA PHE A 68 -2.51 17.81 9.95
C PHE A 68 -1.08 17.51 9.50
N LEU A 69 -0.16 18.47 9.66
CA LEU A 69 1.23 18.30 9.23
C LEU A 69 1.94 17.17 9.99
N LYS A 70 1.67 17.04 11.28
CA LYS A 70 2.22 15.95 12.10
C LYS A 70 1.64 14.61 11.71
N SER A 71 0.32 14.54 11.53
CA SER A 71 -0.38 13.33 11.10
C SER A 71 0.05 12.88 9.71
N PHE A 72 0.17 13.82 8.78
CA PHE A 72 0.69 13.57 7.43
C PHE A 72 2.12 13.03 7.46
N TRP A 73 3.00 13.62 8.29
CA TRP A 73 4.36 13.16 8.46
C TRP A 73 4.42 11.72 8.97
N TYR A 74 3.62 11.38 9.98
CA TYR A 74 3.56 10.00 10.48
C TYR A 74 3.04 9.03 9.44
N SER A 75 1.98 9.37 8.71
CA SER A 75 1.47 8.54 7.61
C SER A 75 2.52 8.30 6.54
N LEU A 76 3.29 9.34 6.18
CA LEU A 76 4.38 9.23 5.20
C LEU A 76 5.49 8.31 5.70
N VAL A 77 5.96 8.52 6.92
CA VAL A 77 7.04 7.71 7.53
C VAL A 77 6.61 6.25 7.66
N ILE A 78 5.43 5.98 8.21
CA ILE A 78 4.90 4.64 8.38
C ILE A 78 4.80 3.94 7.01
N SER A 79 4.22 4.60 6.02
CA SER A 79 4.02 4.00 4.70
C SER A 79 5.34 3.72 3.98
N VAL A 80 6.26 4.68 3.95
CA VAL A 80 7.54 4.51 3.26
C VAL A 80 8.39 3.44 3.95
N MET A 81 8.51 3.49 5.29
CA MET A 81 9.30 2.50 6.03
C MET A 81 8.72 1.09 5.89
N SER A 82 7.39 0.94 5.99
CA SER A 82 6.73 -0.35 5.84
C SER A 82 6.94 -0.93 4.45
N VAL A 83 6.70 -0.14 3.40
CA VAL A 83 6.85 -0.60 2.02
C VAL A 83 8.30 -0.98 1.71
N VAL A 84 9.28 -0.17 2.11
CA VAL A 84 10.70 -0.51 1.89
C VAL A 84 11.07 -1.80 2.60
N LEU A 85 10.63 -1.99 3.85
CA LEU A 85 10.90 -3.19 4.62
C LEU A 85 10.24 -4.43 4.00
N ILE A 86 8.96 -4.32 3.60
CA ILE A 86 8.24 -5.39 2.92
C ILE A 86 8.94 -5.78 1.61
N LEU A 87 9.25 -4.81 0.75
CA LEU A 87 9.88 -5.08 -0.53
C LEU A 87 11.24 -5.77 -0.38
N LEU A 88 12.06 -5.29 0.55
CA LEU A 88 13.40 -5.85 0.76
C LEU A 88 13.32 -7.26 1.36
N CYS A 89 12.64 -7.42 2.48
CA CYS A 89 12.58 -8.69 3.18
C CYS A 89 11.83 -9.77 2.38
N CYS A 90 10.70 -9.40 1.77
CA CYS A 90 9.88 -10.37 1.05
C CYS A 90 10.48 -10.78 -0.29
N SER A 91 11.21 -9.88 -0.99
CA SER A 91 11.93 -10.27 -2.21
C SER A 91 13.08 -11.23 -1.92
N MET A 92 13.84 -11.01 -0.84
CA MET A 92 14.88 -11.94 -0.38
C MET A 92 14.29 -13.29 0.05
N CYS A 93 13.20 -13.27 0.80
CA CYS A 93 12.48 -14.46 1.23
C CYS A 93 11.95 -15.26 0.04
N ALA A 94 11.34 -14.59 -0.92
CA ALA A 94 10.82 -15.22 -2.14
C ALA A 94 11.94 -15.83 -2.99
N TRP A 95 13.06 -15.15 -3.12
CA TRP A 95 14.24 -15.69 -3.81
C TRP A 95 14.73 -16.97 -3.14
N TYR A 96 14.90 -16.96 -1.80
CA TYR A 96 15.24 -18.16 -1.05
C TYR A 96 14.22 -19.30 -1.26
N ILE A 97 12.93 -19.00 -1.13
CA ILE A 97 11.86 -19.99 -1.32
C ILE A 97 11.92 -20.67 -2.69
N VAL A 98 12.21 -19.92 -3.73
CA VAL A 98 12.22 -20.45 -5.10
C VAL A 98 13.51 -21.21 -5.40
N ARG A 99 14.67 -20.74 -4.93
CA ARG A 99 15.97 -21.34 -5.26
C ARG A 99 16.36 -22.49 -4.34
N VAL A 100 15.86 -22.49 -3.09
CA VAL A 100 16.12 -23.59 -2.14
C VAL A 100 14.92 -24.52 -2.10
N ASN A 101 15.03 -25.64 -2.82
CA ASN A 101 13.98 -26.65 -2.86
C ASN A 101 13.98 -27.55 -1.64
N GLY A 102 13.35 -27.12 -0.54
CA GLY A 102 13.32 -27.85 0.74
C GLY A 102 11.96 -27.76 1.44
N LEU A 103 11.82 -28.54 2.51
CA LEU A 103 10.61 -28.52 3.35
C LEU A 103 10.42 -27.12 3.98
N LEU A 104 11.51 -26.53 4.47
CA LEU A 104 11.47 -25.19 5.08
C LEU A 104 10.96 -24.13 4.11
N SER A 105 11.42 -24.13 2.86
CA SER A 105 10.96 -23.19 1.83
C SER A 105 9.46 -23.33 1.56
N LYS A 106 8.95 -24.57 1.49
CA LYS A 106 7.52 -24.84 1.33
C LYS A 106 6.71 -24.34 2.53
N VAL A 107 7.18 -24.62 3.74
CA VAL A 107 6.50 -24.18 4.97
C VAL A 107 6.47 -22.66 5.04
N LEU A 108 7.60 -21.98 4.80
CA LEU A 108 7.67 -20.52 4.77
C LEU A 108 6.69 -19.91 3.74
N TYR A 109 6.66 -20.46 2.53
CA TYR A 109 5.73 -20.00 1.50
C TYR A 109 4.27 -20.12 1.95
N TYR A 110 3.87 -21.28 2.45
CA TYR A 110 2.50 -21.51 2.89
C TYR A 110 2.14 -20.67 4.12
N LEU A 111 3.06 -20.44 5.06
CA LEU A 111 2.83 -19.52 6.19
C LEU A 111 2.61 -18.08 5.73
N CYS A 112 3.43 -17.59 4.80
CA CYS A 112 3.25 -16.25 4.23
C CYS A 112 1.89 -16.13 3.51
N VAL A 113 1.56 -17.08 2.63
CA VAL A 113 0.29 -17.06 1.90
C VAL A 113 -0.91 -17.22 2.84
N PHE A 114 -0.78 -18.03 3.90
CA PHE A 114 -1.84 -18.20 4.89
C PHE A 114 -2.15 -16.89 5.63
N SER A 115 -1.16 -16.05 5.86
CA SER A 115 -1.37 -14.75 6.51
C SER A 115 -2.35 -13.84 5.75
N MET A 116 -2.48 -13.99 4.43
CA MET A 116 -3.46 -13.24 3.63
C MET A 116 -4.92 -13.62 3.92
N VAL A 117 -5.16 -14.84 4.41
CA VAL A 117 -6.52 -15.36 4.66
C VAL A 117 -7.01 -14.98 6.04
N VAL A 118 -6.10 -14.66 6.97
CA VAL A 118 -6.44 -14.32 8.35
C VAL A 118 -6.93 -12.88 8.43
N PRO A 119 -8.22 -12.62 8.76
CA PRO A 119 -8.71 -11.26 8.91
C PRO A 119 -8.02 -10.55 10.09
N PHE A 120 -7.61 -9.31 9.88
CA PHE A 120 -6.98 -8.49 10.93
C PHE A 120 -7.78 -8.46 12.22
N GLN A 121 -9.10 -8.35 12.14
CA GLN A 121 -10.01 -8.25 13.29
C GLN A 121 -9.94 -9.48 14.22
N MET A 122 -9.59 -10.65 13.70
CA MET A 122 -9.44 -11.87 14.51
C MET A 122 -8.20 -11.84 15.42
N VAL A 123 -7.15 -11.16 14.99
CA VAL A 123 -5.85 -11.13 15.68
C VAL A 123 -5.57 -9.80 16.39
N MET A 124 -6.41 -8.79 16.18
CA MET A 124 -6.18 -7.41 16.60
C MET A 124 -5.81 -7.27 18.09
N PHE A 125 -6.56 -7.87 19.01
CA PHE A 125 -6.28 -7.76 20.43
C PHE A 125 -5.01 -8.47 20.88
N THR A 126 -4.78 -9.67 20.33
CA THR A 126 -3.57 -10.44 20.63
C THR A 126 -2.35 -9.75 20.06
N LEU A 127 -2.48 -9.20 18.84
CA LEU A 127 -1.45 -8.41 18.17
C LEU A 127 -1.10 -7.15 18.96
N ALA A 128 -2.11 -6.39 19.41
CA ALA A 128 -1.89 -5.17 20.21
C ALA A 128 -1.11 -5.48 21.49
N LYS A 129 -1.48 -6.53 22.21
CA LYS A 129 -0.77 -6.98 23.40
C LYS A 129 0.68 -7.43 23.11
N THR A 130 0.89 -8.13 22.00
CA THR A 130 2.22 -8.58 21.59
C THR A 130 3.09 -7.39 21.17
N ALA A 131 2.53 -6.46 20.40
CA ALA A 131 3.22 -5.25 19.95
C ALA A 131 3.61 -4.37 21.16
N ASP A 132 2.74 -4.22 22.15
CA ASP A 132 3.05 -3.51 23.39
C ASP A 132 4.19 -4.17 24.16
N THR A 133 4.14 -5.50 24.33
CA THR A 133 5.21 -6.27 24.99
C THR A 133 6.56 -6.12 24.29
N LEU A 134 6.57 -6.07 22.95
CA LEU A 134 7.76 -5.91 22.13
C LEU A 134 8.14 -4.44 21.88
N LYS A 135 7.39 -3.48 22.44
CA LYS A 135 7.56 -2.03 22.24
C LYS A 135 7.49 -1.60 20.77
N LEU A 136 6.61 -2.25 20.00
CA LEU A 136 6.35 -1.95 18.60
C LEU A 136 5.15 -0.99 18.40
N ASN A 137 4.71 -0.35 19.47
CA ASN A 137 3.54 0.53 19.54
C ASN A 137 3.90 2.01 19.34
N ASN A 138 4.74 2.30 18.36
CA ASN A 138 5.07 3.68 17.99
C ASN A 138 5.19 3.83 16.45
N PRO A 139 5.10 5.07 15.90
CA PRO A 139 5.09 5.30 14.46
C PRO A 139 6.31 4.78 13.70
N TYR A 140 7.44 4.61 14.35
CA TYR A 140 8.68 4.17 13.70
C TYR A 140 8.85 2.64 13.71
N THR A 141 8.22 1.95 14.65
CA THR A 141 8.36 0.49 14.81
C THR A 141 7.17 -0.31 14.26
N ILE A 142 6.02 0.34 14.05
CA ILE A 142 4.82 -0.29 13.50
C ILE A 142 5.08 -0.90 12.11
N CYS A 143 6.07 -0.43 11.37
CA CYS A 143 6.48 -0.99 10.08
C CYS A 143 6.86 -2.48 10.17
N ILE A 144 7.33 -2.95 11.34
CA ILE A 144 7.63 -4.38 11.59
C ILE A 144 6.31 -5.18 11.61
N VAL A 145 5.25 -4.61 12.16
CA VAL A 145 3.93 -5.25 12.19
C VAL A 145 3.34 -5.29 10.78
N TYR A 146 3.47 -4.20 10.02
CA TYR A 146 3.08 -4.15 8.61
C TYR A 146 3.85 -5.17 7.76
N LEU A 147 5.13 -5.41 8.03
CA LEU A 147 5.89 -6.48 7.35
C LEU A 147 5.20 -7.84 7.52
N GLY A 148 4.70 -8.16 8.71
CA GLY A 148 4.00 -9.42 8.96
C GLY A 148 2.73 -9.59 8.11
N PHE A 149 1.93 -8.54 7.97
CA PHE A 149 0.69 -8.57 7.19
C PHE A 149 0.93 -8.46 5.68
N GLY A 150 1.86 -7.61 5.25
CA GLY A 150 2.21 -7.43 3.84
C GLY A 150 3.01 -8.59 3.25
N ALA A 151 3.66 -9.40 4.10
CA ALA A 151 4.50 -10.50 3.64
C ALA A 151 3.76 -11.50 2.75
N GLY A 152 2.47 -11.76 3.03
CA GLY A 152 1.67 -12.70 2.24
C GLY A 152 1.61 -12.32 0.77
N LEU A 153 1.10 -11.14 0.47
CA LEU A 153 0.95 -10.63 -0.90
C LEU A 153 2.32 -10.45 -1.57
N ALA A 154 3.27 -9.83 -0.89
CA ALA A 154 4.58 -9.54 -1.44
C ALA A 154 5.36 -10.83 -1.78
N VAL A 155 5.42 -11.82 -0.87
CA VAL A 155 6.06 -13.11 -1.14
C VAL A 155 5.37 -13.86 -2.26
N PHE A 156 4.04 -13.84 -2.32
CA PHE A 156 3.29 -14.45 -3.41
C PHE A 156 3.66 -13.86 -4.77
N MET A 157 3.67 -12.53 -4.89
CA MET A 157 4.01 -11.83 -6.13
C MET A 157 5.47 -12.08 -6.55
N PHE A 158 6.40 -11.95 -5.61
CA PHE A 158 7.82 -12.16 -5.91
C PHE A 158 8.14 -13.62 -6.25
N THR A 159 7.56 -14.60 -5.55
CA THR A 159 7.78 -16.01 -5.88
C THR A 159 7.25 -16.37 -7.26
N GLY A 160 6.09 -15.80 -7.65
CA GLY A 160 5.54 -15.96 -9.00
C GLY A 160 6.51 -15.49 -10.07
N PHE A 161 7.11 -14.32 -9.89
CA PHE A 161 8.05 -13.75 -10.86
C PHE A 161 9.40 -14.46 -10.85
N VAL A 162 9.99 -14.73 -9.68
CA VAL A 162 11.30 -15.40 -9.57
C VAL A 162 11.27 -16.81 -10.17
N LYS A 163 10.14 -17.52 -10.09
CA LYS A 163 9.95 -18.81 -10.77
C LYS A 163 10.06 -18.71 -12.29
N GLY A 164 9.61 -17.60 -12.86
CA GLY A 164 9.71 -17.34 -14.30
C GLY A 164 11.08 -16.81 -14.75
N SER A 165 11.97 -16.44 -13.82
CA SER A 165 13.31 -15.94 -14.13
C SER A 165 14.29 -17.11 -14.33
N PRO A 166 15.06 -17.13 -15.44
CA PRO A 166 16.04 -18.17 -15.71
C PRO A 166 17.11 -18.24 -14.62
N LEU A 167 17.36 -19.44 -14.10
CA LEU A 167 18.38 -19.67 -13.07
C LEU A 167 19.81 -19.46 -13.63
N GLU A 168 19.99 -19.73 -14.90
CA GLU A 168 21.26 -19.66 -15.64
C GLU A 168 21.92 -18.28 -15.54
N ILE A 169 21.11 -17.21 -15.44
CA ILE A 169 21.63 -15.84 -15.30
C ILE A 169 22.30 -15.66 -13.93
N GLU A 170 21.73 -16.24 -12.88
CA GLU A 170 22.26 -16.17 -11.52
C GLU A 170 23.51 -17.06 -11.40
N GLU A 171 23.50 -18.26 -12.00
CA GLU A 171 24.63 -19.18 -12.05
C GLU A 171 25.81 -18.59 -12.81
N ALA A 172 25.58 -17.95 -13.97
CA ALA A 172 26.61 -17.27 -14.72
C ALA A 172 27.28 -16.16 -13.89
N ALA A 173 26.51 -15.36 -13.19
CA ALA A 173 27.03 -14.31 -12.32
C ALA A 173 27.86 -14.89 -11.13
N MET A 174 27.48 -16.07 -10.61
CA MET A 174 28.27 -16.74 -9.57
C MET A 174 29.58 -17.31 -10.12
N ILE A 175 29.58 -17.81 -11.36
CA ILE A 175 30.79 -18.27 -12.05
C ILE A 175 31.74 -17.08 -12.27
N ASP A 176 31.19 -15.88 -12.59
CA ASP A 176 31.96 -14.63 -12.71
C ASP A 176 32.45 -14.08 -11.36
N GLY A 177 32.24 -14.80 -10.24
CA GLY A 177 32.77 -14.46 -8.91
C GLY A 177 31.85 -13.56 -8.08
N CYS A 178 30.59 -13.36 -8.47
CA CYS A 178 29.64 -12.65 -7.62
C CYS A 178 29.24 -13.46 -6.40
N SER A 179 29.26 -12.82 -5.23
CA SER A 179 28.66 -13.42 -4.01
C SER A 179 27.13 -13.46 -4.14
N PRO A 180 26.44 -14.34 -3.35
CA PRO A 180 24.96 -14.43 -3.39
C PRO A 180 24.26 -13.07 -3.19
N LEU A 181 24.74 -12.23 -2.28
CA LEU A 181 24.19 -10.89 -2.09
C LEU A 181 24.40 -9.98 -3.31
N GLN A 182 25.55 -10.11 -3.98
CA GLN A 182 25.80 -9.38 -5.22
C GLN A 182 24.88 -9.85 -6.34
N VAL A 183 24.64 -11.16 -6.46
CA VAL A 183 23.65 -11.71 -7.41
C VAL A 183 22.27 -11.14 -7.12
N PHE A 184 21.85 -11.14 -5.85
CA PHE A 184 20.56 -10.57 -5.47
C PHE A 184 20.42 -9.10 -5.86
N PHE A 185 21.34 -8.24 -5.41
CA PHE A 185 21.19 -6.79 -5.61
C PHE A 185 21.55 -6.31 -7.03
N LYS A 186 22.54 -6.93 -7.69
CA LYS A 186 23.03 -6.47 -8.99
C LYS A 186 22.34 -7.13 -10.18
N ILE A 187 21.82 -8.34 -10.01
CA ILE A 187 21.20 -9.13 -11.09
C ILE A 187 19.70 -9.27 -10.86
N LEU A 188 19.30 -9.83 -9.72
CA LEU A 188 17.90 -10.16 -9.50
C LEU A 188 17.01 -8.93 -9.29
N ILE A 189 17.40 -7.99 -8.43
CA ILE A 189 16.62 -6.77 -8.16
C ILE A 189 16.33 -5.97 -9.44
N PRO A 190 17.28 -5.71 -10.34
CA PRO A 190 16.99 -5.07 -11.63
C PRO A 190 15.98 -5.83 -12.49
N ILE A 191 16.07 -7.17 -12.52
CA ILE A 191 15.11 -8.02 -13.27
C ILE A 191 13.73 -7.96 -12.62
N LEU A 192 13.66 -7.94 -11.28
CA LEU A 192 12.42 -7.83 -10.49
C LEU A 192 11.77 -6.44 -10.55
N LYS A 193 12.42 -5.43 -11.11
CA LYS A 193 11.96 -4.04 -11.07
C LYS A 193 10.46 -3.84 -11.41
N PRO A 194 9.88 -4.46 -12.44
CA PRO A 194 8.46 -4.30 -12.73
C PRO A 194 7.57 -4.83 -11.60
N THR A 195 7.93 -5.98 -11.03
CA THR A 195 7.19 -6.59 -9.91
C THR A 195 7.36 -5.79 -8.62
N ILE A 196 8.57 -5.26 -8.36
CA ILE A 196 8.83 -4.38 -7.22
C ILE A 196 7.93 -3.16 -7.28
N ILE A 197 7.84 -2.50 -8.45
CA ILE A 197 6.98 -1.32 -8.62
C ILE A 197 5.50 -1.68 -8.40
N SER A 198 5.03 -2.78 -8.98
CA SER A 198 3.64 -3.21 -8.82
C SER A 198 3.31 -3.56 -7.36
N THR A 199 4.18 -4.31 -6.70
CA THR A 199 4.03 -4.65 -5.28
C THR A 199 4.10 -3.39 -4.40
N ALA A 200 5.04 -2.48 -4.69
CA ALA A 200 5.17 -1.22 -3.97
C ALA A 200 3.90 -0.38 -4.03
N ILE A 201 3.26 -0.28 -5.19
CA ILE A 201 2.01 0.47 -5.36
C ILE A 201 0.89 -0.17 -4.53
N LEU A 202 0.73 -1.48 -4.59
CA LEU A 202 -0.32 -2.19 -3.86
C LEU A 202 -0.13 -2.08 -2.35
N GLU A 203 1.09 -2.32 -1.85
CA GLU A 203 1.42 -2.21 -0.43
C GLU A 203 1.30 -0.77 0.07
N LEU A 204 1.77 0.20 -0.72
CA LEU A 204 1.67 1.62 -0.37
C LEU A 204 0.21 2.06 -0.24
N MET A 205 -0.64 1.68 -1.20
CA MET A 205 -2.06 1.99 -1.15
C MET A 205 -2.73 1.34 0.06
N TRP A 206 -2.38 0.11 0.37
CA TRP A 206 -2.92 -0.60 1.52
C TRP A 206 -2.48 0.06 2.84
N VAL A 207 -1.18 0.28 3.06
CA VAL A 207 -0.65 0.89 4.29
C VAL A 207 -1.14 2.32 4.47
N TRP A 208 -1.16 3.13 3.39
CA TRP A 208 -1.60 4.53 3.45
C TRP A 208 -3.07 4.68 3.84
N ASN A 209 -3.93 3.77 3.39
CA ASN A 209 -5.37 3.81 3.67
C ASN A 209 -5.76 3.02 4.93
N ASP A 210 -4.81 2.36 5.59
CA ASP A 210 -5.11 1.59 6.79
C ASP A 210 -5.28 2.53 8.01
N TYR A 211 -6.45 2.46 8.58
CA TYR A 211 -6.83 3.19 9.78
C TYR A 211 -6.81 2.31 11.03
N LEU A 212 -7.16 1.02 10.89
CA LEU A 212 -7.41 0.15 12.04
C LEU A 212 -6.14 -0.24 12.77
N LEU A 213 -5.07 -0.55 12.07
CA LEU A 213 -3.82 -0.97 12.68
C LEU A 213 -3.15 0.17 13.47
N PRO A 214 -2.96 1.38 12.89
CA PRO A 214 -2.43 2.51 13.66
C PRO A 214 -3.31 2.88 14.86
N LEU A 215 -4.63 2.91 14.70
CA LEU A 215 -5.55 3.20 15.81
C LEU A 215 -5.42 2.19 16.94
N SER A 216 -5.29 0.90 16.63
CA SER A 216 -5.23 -0.16 17.63
C SER A 216 -3.89 -0.24 18.36
N LEU A 217 -2.78 0.18 17.72
CA LEU A 217 -1.43 0.01 18.26
C LEU A 217 -0.83 1.30 18.82
N ILE A 218 -1.03 2.42 18.15
CA ILE A 218 -0.36 3.68 18.50
C ILE A 218 -1.32 4.81 18.88
N HIS A 219 -2.61 4.54 18.90
CA HIS A 219 -3.67 5.49 19.30
C HIS A 219 -3.60 6.84 18.56
N ILE A 220 -3.25 6.80 17.26
CA ILE A 220 -3.23 7.96 16.35
C ILE A 220 -4.49 7.96 15.50
#